data_c6f17e76a10b1be603a517d90d9f8174
#
_entry.id   c6f17e76a10b1be603a517d90d9f8174
#
_cell.length_a   1.000
_cell.length_b   1.000
_cell.length_c   1.000
_cell.angle_alpha   90.00
_cell.angle_beta   90.00
_cell.angle_gamma   90.00
#
_symmetry.space_group_name_H-M   'P 1'
#
loop_
_entity.id
_entity.type
_entity.pdbx_description
1 polymer ?
#
loop_
_entity_poly.entity_id
_entity_poly.type
_entity_poly.pdbx_seq_one_letter_code
_entity_poly.pdbx_strand_id
1 'polypeptide(L)'
;MKLNKVHNIDFLNNDLPDKCANLIIADPPYYKTKGDFDFIWKTFEDYLLDVEKWCLECKRLLSDNGTLFWYGGSKNIAYAQIIFDKHFYLLNNLTWNKGSFMGLEESEILRSFAPCTERILMYSNETYNLTQCIFMIRDYIRAEIIKAKGKIVLKQVNEALGTATNGGGVASACLSLDKTEPTMLTKEMYQKLQSWCKPYLTKEYEELRKEYEELRRPFKNKFNLQEVLNFSNEQAKTGAKYDHDTVKPETLTRALILTCSRENDLVIVPFSGSGTECAMSAKEKRNFIGYEITEKHAKMSQERANKILKEPTLF
;
A
#
# COMPACT_ATOMS: atom_id res chain seq x y z
N MET A 1 -12.17 -2.15 -18.35
CA MET A 1 -11.30 -2.79 -17.33
C MET A 1 -11.98 -4.07 -16.84
N LYS A 2 -11.33 -5.23 -16.96
CA LYS A 2 -11.87 -6.52 -16.50
C LYS A 2 -11.18 -6.90 -15.18
N LEU A 3 -11.91 -6.81 -14.08
CA LEU A 3 -11.40 -7.15 -12.74
C LEU A 3 -11.17 -8.67 -12.58
N ASN A 4 -10.31 -9.02 -11.64
CA ASN A 4 -9.96 -10.39 -11.24
C ASN A 4 -9.40 -11.22 -12.41
N LYS A 5 -8.56 -10.55 -13.22
CA LYS A 5 -7.96 -11.11 -14.42
C LYS A 5 -6.43 -10.95 -14.42
N VAL A 6 -5.75 -12.00 -14.88
CA VAL A 6 -4.36 -11.97 -15.28
C VAL A 6 -4.27 -11.85 -16.80
N HIS A 7 -3.58 -10.84 -17.28
CA HIS A 7 -3.35 -10.57 -18.70
C HIS A 7 -1.99 -11.13 -19.11
N ASN A 8 -1.95 -11.91 -20.19
CA ASN A 8 -0.71 -12.41 -20.75
C ASN A 8 -0.15 -11.37 -21.75
N ILE A 9 0.33 -10.27 -21.23
CA ILE A 9 0.99 -9.17 -21.96
C ILE A 9 2.03 -8.52 -21.06
N ASP A 10 2.92 -7.74 -21.65
CA ASP A 10 3.81 -6.85 -20.90
C ASP A 10 2.99 -5.82 -20.12
N PHE A 11 3.34 -5.59 -18.87
CA PHE A 11 2.71 -4.59 -18.00
C PHE A 11 2.70 -3.19 -18.62
N LEU A 12 3.75 -2.81 -19.37
CA LEU A 12 3.82 -1.51 -20.04
C LEU A 12 2.78 -1.34 -21.17
N ASN A 13 2.18 -2.42 -21.65
CA ASN A 13 1.15 -2.42 -22.70
C ASN A 13 -0.28 -2.44 -22.13
N ASN A 14 -0.48 -2.09 -20.86
CA ASN A 14 -1.80 -2.03 -20.26
C ASN A 14 -2.61 -0.81 -20.75
N ASP A 15 -3.93 -0.92 -20.68
CA ASP A 15 -4.92 0.11 -21.06
C ASP A 15 -5.67 0.69 -19.86
N LEU A 16 -5.12 0.56 -18.67
CA LEU A 16 -5.76 1.01 -17.44
C LEU A 16 -5.80 2.54 -17.33
N PRO A 17 -6.87 3.10 -16.78
CA PRO A 17 -6.95 4.54 -16.53
C PRO A 17 -5.96 4.97 -15.45
N ASP A 18 -5.56 6.24 -15.51
CA ASP A 18 -4.71 6.86 -14.51
C ASP A 18 -5.34 6.78 -13.12
N LYS A 19 -4.50 6.66 -12.10
CA LYS A 19 -4.87 6.69 -10.68
C LYS A 19 -5.93 5.65 -10.27
N CYS A 20 -6.00 4.53 -10.98
CA CYS A 20 -7.00 3.48 -10.70
C CYS A 20 -6.58 2.50 -9.59
N ALA A 21 -5.29 2.37 -9.30
CA ALA A 21 -4.75 1.41 -8.37
C ALA A 21 -4.75 1.92 -6.92
N ASN A 22 -5.40 1.22 -6.00
CA ASN A 22 -5.30 1.50 -4.56
C ASN A 22 -4.04 0.87 -3.95
N LEU A 23 -3.59 -0.24 -4.51
CA LEU A 23 -2.37 -0.94 -4.10
C LEU A 23 -1.65 -1.48 -5.34
N ILE A 24 -0.35 -1.31 -5.40
CA ILE A 24 0.51 -1.97 -6.40
C ILE A 24 1.49 -2.86 -5.64
N ILE A 25 1.61 -4.13 -6.02
CA ILE A 25 2.63 -5.05 -5.51
C ILE A 25 3.43 -5.56 -6.69
N ALA A 26 4.65 -5.07 -6.82
CA ALA A 26 5.55 -5.35 -7.92
C ALA A 26 6.76 -6.18 -7.47
N ASP A 27 6.87 -7.40 -7.99
CA ASP A 27 8.02 -8.29 -7.82
C ASP A 27 8.71 -8.48 -9.19
N PRO A 28 9.47 -7.47 -9.65
CA PRO A 28 10.09 -7.50 -10.97
C PRO A 28 11.24 -8.51 -11.03
N PRO A 29 11.77 -8.82 -12.22
CA PRO A 29 13.08 -9.43 -12.35
C PRO A 29 14.18 -8.61 -11.63
N TYR A 30 15.19 -9.29 -11.02
CA TYR A 30 16.21 -8.62 -10.17
C TYR A 30 17.58 -8.44 -10.85
N TYR A 31 17.69 -8.71 -12.13
CA TYR A 31 18.94 -8.69 -12.91
C TYR A 31 19.97 -9.72 -12.46
N LYS A 32 20.17 -10.75 -13.29
CA LYS A 32 21.17 -11.81 -13.10
C LYS A 32 21.15 -12.50 -11.73
N THR A 33 19.95 -12.76 -11.22
CA THR A 33 19.76 -13.39 -9.89
C THR A 33 19.31 -14.84 -10.04
N LYS A 34 18.16 -15.10 -10.66
CA LYS A 34 17.58 -16.44 -10.77
C LYS A 34 16.53 -16.54 -11.89
N GLY A 35 16.60 -17.62 -12.66
CA GLY A 35 15.68 -17.86 -13.79
C GLY A 35 16.04 -17.07 -15.05
N ASP A 36 15.57 -17.55 -16.21
CA ASP A 36 15.91 -16.97 -17.50
C ASP A 36 15.44 -15.52 -17.65
N PHE A 37 14.36 -15.16 -16.99
CA PHE A 37 13.80 -13.82 -17.00
C PHE A 37 14.71 -12.75 -16.34
N ASP A 38 15.66 -13.15 -15.50
CA ASP A 38 16.62 -12.25 -14.86
C ASP A 38 17.87 -12.01 -15.75
N PHE A 39 18.04 -12.74 -16.86
CA PHE A 39 19.20 -12.69 -17.72
C PHE A 39 18.95 -12.08 -19.10
N ILE A 40 17.81 -11.41 -19.31
CA ILE A 40 17.42 -10.84 -20.62
C ILE A 40 18.19 -9.56 -20.97
N TRP A 41 18.71 -8.83 -19.98
CA TRP A 41 19.44 -7.57 -20.22
C TRP A 41 20.93 -7.82 -20.46
N LYS A 42 21.50 -7.11 -21.43
CA LYS A 42 22.95 -7.16 -21.74
C LYS A 42 23.75 -6.44 -20.67
N THR A 43 23.31 -5.25 -20.27
CA THR A 43 23.97 -4.39 -19.28
C THR A 43 23.05 -4.11 -18.09
N PHE A 44 23.64 -3.64 -17.00
CA PHE A 44 22.87 -3.20 -15.84
C PHE A 44 22.10 -1.91 -16.12
N GLU A 45 22.66 -1.06 -16.96
CA GLU A 45 22.06 0.18 -17.43
C GLU A 45 20.78 -0.09 -18.23
N ASP A 46 20.77 -1.10 -19.12
CA ASP A 46 19.55 -1.52 -19.84
C ASP A 46 18.44 -1.95 -18.86
N TYR A 47 18.80 -2.69 -17.81
CA TYR A 47 17.87 -3.07 -16.75
C TYR A 47 17.30 -1.84 -16.03
N LEU A 48 18.13 -0.86 -15.67
CA LEU A 48 17.69 0.35 -15.00
C LEU A 48 16.76 1.22 -15.86
N LEU A 49 16.94 1.22 -17.18
CA LEU A 49 15.99 1.88 -18.10
C LEU A 49 14.59 1.24 -18.04
N ASP A 50 14.51 -0.07 -17.92
CA ASP A 50 13.20 -0.73 -17.76
C ASP A 50 12.62 -0.50 -16.35
N VAL A 51 13.45 -0.49 -15.31
CA VAL A 51 13.03 -0.09 -13.96
C VAL A 51 12.40 1.33 -13.97
N GLU A 52 13.00 2.27 -14.71
CA GLU A 52 12.45 3.63 -14.83
C GLU A 52 11.10 3.66 -15.56
N LYS A 53 10.94 2.91 -16.65
CA LYS A 53 9.65 2.78 -17.35
C LYS A 53 8.57 2.18 -16.44
N TRP A 54 8.89 1.11 -15.72
CA TRP A 54 7.96 0.49 -14.76
C TRP A 54 7.60 1.44 -13.61
N CYS A 55 8.59 2.20 -13.12
CA CYS A 55 8.36 3.23 -12.10
C CYS A 55 7.35 4.28 -12.56
N LEU A 56 7.54 4.83 -13.76
CA LEU A 56 6.66 5.84 -14.35
C LEU A 56 5.24 5.29 -14.57
N GLU A 57 5.13 4.05 -15.01
CA GLU A 57 3.84 3.40 -15.19
C GLU A 57 3.15 3.13 -13.85
N CYS A 58 3.86 2.66 -12.84
CA CYS A 58 3.33 2.57 -11.48
C CYS A 58 2.86 3.93 -10.97
N LYS A 59 3.61 5.02 -11.26
CA LYS A 59 3.23 6.40 -10.88
C LYS A 59 1.94 6.84 -11.55
N ARG A 60 1.76 6.52 -12.83
CA ARG A 60 0.53 6.82 -13.57
C ARG A 60 -0.68 6.11 -12.97
N LEU A 61 -0.51 4.83 -12.63
CA LEU A 61 -1.61 3.97 -12.17
C LEU A 61 -1.98 4.17 -10.70
N LEU A 62 -1.01 4.53 -9.83
CA LEU A 62 -1.26 4.62 -8.39
C LEU A 62 -2.16 5.80 -8.06
N SER A 63 -3.25 5.54 -7.34
CA SER A 63 -4.15 6.56 -6.82
C SER A 63 -3.43 7.48 -5.81
N ASP A 64 -3.97 8.68 -5.58
CA ASP A 64 -3.33 9.67 -4.69
C ASP A 64 -3.15 9.15 -3.27
N ASN A 65 -4.04 8.26 -2.81
CA ASN A 65 -3.98 7.60 -1.51
C ASN A 65 -3.53 6.13 -1.59
N GLY A 66 -2.93 5.74 -2.70
CA GLY A 66 -2.44 4.38 -2.93
C GLY A 66 -1.12 4.08 -2.22
N THR A 67 -0.80 2.80 -2.16
CA THR A 67 0.50 2.29 -1.69
C THR A 67 1.14 1.44 -2.77
N LEU A 68 2.44 1.59 -2.97
CA LEU A 68 3.25 0.75 -3.84
C LEU A 68 4.26 -0.04 -3.01
N PHE A 69 4.32 -1.35 -3.22
CA PHE A 69 5.41 -2.20 -2.78
C PHE A 69 6.24 -2.64 -3.98
N TRP A 70 7.56 -2.40 -3.91
CA TRP A 70 8.52 -2.79 -4.91
C TRP A 70 9.55 -3.73 -4.30
N TYR A 71 9.58 -4.97 -4.76
CA TYR A 71 10.53 -5.97 -4.31
C TYR A 71 11.88 -5.84 -5.04
N GLY A 72 12.94 -6.30 -4.39
CA GLY A 72 14.26 -6.37 -5.03
C GLY A 72 15.31 -7.08 -4.20
N GLY A 73 16.34 -7.55 -4.88
CA GLY A 73 17.50 -8.15 -4.25
C GLY A 73 18.35 -7.12 -3.50
N SER A 74 18.96 -7.52 -2.39
CA SER A 74 19.76 -6.63 -1.53
C SER A 74 20.93 -5.94 -2.25
N LYS A 75 21.43 -6.50 -3.34
CA LYS A 75 22.52 -5.92 -4.13
C LYS A 75 22.08 -4.76 -5.03
N ASN A 76 20.88 -4.84 -5.59
CA ASN A 76 20.45 -3.95 -6.68
C ASN A 76 19.33 -2.98 -6.27
N ILE A 77 18.64 -3.23 -5.16
CA ILE A 77 17.47 -2.45 -4.74
C ILE A 77 17.78 -0.95 -4.56
N ALA A 78 18.99 -0.58 -4.15
CA ALA A 78 19.38 0.81 -3.96
C ALA A 78 19.30 1.62 -5.26
N TYR A 79 19.60 1.02 -6.40
CA TYR A 79 19.50 1.68 -7.70
C TYR A 79 18.04 1.91 -8.11
N ALA A 80 17.17 0.93 -7.86
CA ALA A 80 15.74 1.11 -8.06
C ALA A 80 15.20 2.19 -7.12
N GLN A 81 15.62 2.23 -5.84
CA GLN A 81 15.23 3.26 -4.89
C GLN A 81 15.57 4.67 -5.40
N ILE A 82 16.78 4.89 -5.91
CA ILE A 82 17.20 6.20 -6.48
C ILE A 82 16.27 6.64 -7.62
N ILE A 83 15.78 5.71 -8.44
CA ILE A 83 14.83 5.99 -9.52
C ILE A 83 13.47 6.36 -8.93
N PHE A 84 12.94 5.54 -8.03
CA PHE A 84 11.62 5.72 -7.42
C PHE A 84 11.53 6.97 -6.56
N ASP A 85 12.57 7.33 -5.81
CA ASP A 85 12.61 8.51 -4.94
C ASP A 85 12.45 9.85 -5.72
N LYS A 86 12.64 9.84 -7.04
CA LYS A 86 12.33 10.99 -7.92
C LYS A 86 10.83 11.21 -8.12
N HIS A 87 10.02 10.19 -7.91
CA HIS A 87 8.59 10.16 -8.29
C HIS A 87 7.66 9.88 -7.12
N PHE A 88 8.14 9.25 -6.06
CA PHE A 88 7.36 8.77 -4.93
C PHE A 88 7.99 9.20 -3.61
N TYR A 89 7.19 9.17 -2.56
CA TYR A 89 7.66 9.35 -1.20
C TYR A 89 7.92 7.98 -0.55
N LEU A 90 9.18 7.71 -0.18
CA LEU A 90 9.57 6.48 0.51
C LEU A 90 9.00 6.49 1.94
N LEU A 91 8.19 5.49 2.25
CA LEU A 91 7.64 5.27 3.58
C LEU A 91 8.54 4.35 4.41
N ASN A 92 8.95 3.22 3.82
CA ASN A 92 9.82 2.24 4.47
C ASN A 92 10.70 1.51 3.45
N ASN A 93 11.91 1.14 3.87
CA ASN A 93 12.74 0.15 3.20
C ASN A 93 12.74 -1.13 4.06
N LEU A 94 11.75 -1.99 3.81
CA LEU A 94 11.51 -3.19 4.60
C LEU A 94 12.52 -4.29 4.26
N THR A 95 12.94 -5.04 5.25
CA THR A 95 13.77 -6.23 5.09
C THR A 95 12.93 -7.48 5.28
N TRP A 96 12.68 -8.24 4.21
CA TRP A 96 12.12 -9.57 4.35
C TRP A 96 13.23 -10.57 4.68
N ASN A 97 13.21 -11.07 5.90
CA ASN A 97 14.07 -12.15 6.39
C ASN A 97 13.43 -13.50 6.09
N LYS A 98 14.07 -14.27 5.19
CA LYS A 98 13.61 -15.59 4.74
C LYS A 98 14.01 -16.73 5.69
N GLY A 99 14.78 -16.43 6.73
CA GLY A 99 15.42 -17.39 7.61
C GLY A 99 16.77 -17.90 7.08
N SER A 100 17.42 -18.77 7.82
CA SER A 100 18.71 -19.33 7.41
C SER A 100 18.56 -20.31 6.23
N PHE A 101 19.51 -20.27 5.30
CA PHE A 101 19.67 -21.29 4.27
C PHE A 101 20.53 -22.41 4.84
N MET A 102 19.93 -23.51 5.29
CA MET A 102 20.69 -24.68 5.71
C MET A 102 21.60 -25.17 4.59
N GLY A 103 22.89 -25.38 4.89
CA GLY A 103 23.89 -25.96 3.98
C GLY A 103 24.81 -24.96 3.25
N LEU A 104 24.60 -23.64 3.38
CA LEU A 104 25.55 -22.64 2.88
C LEU A 104 26.51 -22.11 3.94
N GLU A 105 26.22 -22.37 5.22
CA GLU A 105 26.95 -21.83 6.38
C GLU A 105 28.40 -22.35 6.48
N GLU A 106 28.66 -23.55 5.94
CA GLU A 106 29.99 -24.20 5.96
C GLU A 106 30.69 -24.21 4.58
N SER A 107 30.15 -23.50 3.59
CA SER A 107 30.75 -23.53 2.24
C SER A 107 32.04 -22.72 2.19
N GLU A 108 33.18 -23.38 2.00
CA GLU A 108 34.47 -22.74 1.75
C GLU A 108 34.51 -21.87 0.49
N ILE A 109 33.51 -22.00 -0.39
CA ILE A 109 33.37 -21.26 -1.64
C ILE A 109 32.85 -19.85 -1.38
N LEU A 110 32.07 -19.63 -0.32
CA LEU A 110 31.54 -18.31 0.00
C LEU A 110 32.65 -17.38 0.51
N ARG A 111 32.76 -16.23 -0.11
CA ARG A 111 33.66 -15.13 0.31
C ARG A 111 32.88 -13.91 0.79
N SER A 112 31.58 -14.09 1.06
CA SER A 112 30.66 -13.07 1.59
C SER A 112 29.57 -13.77 2.41
N PHE A 113 28.81 -13.00 3.19
CA PHE A 113 27.65 -13.53 3.92
C PHE A 113 26.60 -14.10 2.96
N ALA A 114 26.02 -15.24 3.31
CA ALA A 114 24.95 -15.86 2.54
C ALA A 114 23.70 -14.94 2.49
N PRO A 115 23.10 -14.71 1.31
CA PRO A 115 21.94 -13.84 1.19
C PRO A 115 20.69 -14.52 1.75
N CYS A 116 20.23 -14.12 2.92
CA CYS A 116 19.00 -14.62 3.56
C CYS A 116 17.84 -13.62 3.52
N THR A 117 18.02 -12.47 2.87
CA THR A 117 17.02 -11.40 2.86
C THR A 117 16.69 -10.92 1.45
N GLU A 118 15.48 -10.40 1.28
CA GLU A 118 15.10 -9.50 0.19
C GLU A 118 14.67 -8.16 0.76
N ARG A 119 14.56 -7.15 -0.10
CA ARG A 119 14.10 -5.81 0.25
C ARG A 119 12.75 -5.54 -0.38
N ILE A 120 11.95 -4.75 0.33
CA ILE A 120 10.65 -4.29 -0.16
C ILE A 120 10.57 -2.80 0.12
N LEU A 121 10.62 -1.99 -0.92
CA LEU A 121 10.42 -0.55 -0.80
C LEU A 121 8.92 -0.28 -0.75
N MET A 122 8.49 0.44 0.27
CA MET A 122 7.10 0.87 0.43
C MET A 122 7.00 2.36 0.11
N TYR A 123 6.17 2.70 -0.85
CA TYR A 123 5.99 4.05 -1.36
C TYR A 123 4.55 4.55 -1.29
N SER A 124 4.40 5.88 -1.25
CA SER A 124 3.13 6.58 -1.51
C SER A 124 3.34 7.70 -2.51
N ASN A 125 2.25 8.26 -3.05
CA ASN A 125 2.33 9.47 -3.85
C ASN A 125 2.78 10.65 -2.96
N GLU A 126 3.74 11.47 -3.44
CA GLU A 126 4.37 12.56 -2.66
C GLU A 126 3.39 13.56 -2.05
N THR A 127 2.34 13.86 -2.78
CA THR A 127 1.37 14.88 -2.38
C THR A 127 0.37 14.40 -1.36
N TYR A 128 0.32 13.09 -1.07
CA TYR A 128 -0.69 12.54 -0.19
C TYR A 128 -0.19 12.51 1.26
N ASN A 129 -0.44 13.60 1.97
CA ASN A 129 -0.21 13.66 3.40
C ASN A 129 -1.51 13.36 4.16
N LEU A 130 -1.44 12.50 5.18
CA LEU A 130 -2.54 12.23 6.12
C LEU A 130 -3.15 13.53 6.67
N THR A 131 -2.32 14.56 6.85
CA THR A 131 -2.74 15.89 7.28
C THR A 131 -3.70 16.59 6.32
N GLN A 132 -3.63 16.37 5.00
CA GLN A 132 -4.55 17.00 4.06
C GLN A 132 -6.00 16.55 4.27
N CYS A 133 -6.23 15.27 4.54
CA CYS A 133 -7.58 14.76 4.80
C CYS A 133 -8.18 15.39 6.05
N ILE A 134 -7.38 15.53 7.10
CA ILE A 134 -7.80 16.16 8.36
C ILE A 134 -8.01 17.66 8.16
N PHE A 135 -7.19 18.33 7.33
CA PHE A 135 -7.39 19.75 7.01
C PHE A 135 -8.71 20.00 6.30
N MET A 136 -9.11 19.17 5.35
CA MET A 136 -10.41 19.32 4.68
C MET A 136 -11.57 19.23 5.66
N ILE A 137 -11.52 18.30 6.62
CA ILE A 137 -12.54 18.15 7.66
C ILE A 137 -12.50 19.34 8.61
N ARG A 138 -11.33 19.75 9.06
CA ARG A 138 -11.14 20.93 9.90
C ARG A 138 -11.75 22.16 9.22
N ASP A 139 -11.43 22.37 7.96
CA ASP A 139 -11.84 23.57 7.23
C ASP A 139 -13.34 23.58 6.98
N TYR A 140 -13.96 22.41 6.72
CA TYR A 140 -15.41 22.27 6.68
C TYR A 140 -16.03 22.66 8.03
N ILE A 141 -15.59 22.08 9.14
CA ILE A 141 -16.15 22.38 10.48
C ILE A 141 -15.95 23.87 10.80
N ARG A 142 -14.78 24.45 10.49
CA ARG A 142 -14.51 25.86 10.68
C ARG A 142 -15.45 26.75 9.88
N ALA A 143 -15.71 26.43 8.61
CA ALA A 143 -16.64 27.17 7.76
C ALA A 143 -18.05 27.18 8.35
N GLU A 144 -18.52 26.04 8.83
CA GLU A 144 -19.85 25.93 9.42
C GLU A 144 -19.97 26.67 10.78
N ILE A 145 -18.90 26.67 11.60
CA ILE A 145 -18.86 27.50 12.83
C ILE A 145 -18.88 28.99 12.47
N ILE A 146 -18.18 29.42 11.45
CA ILE A 146 -18.17 30.83 11.02
C ILE A 146 -19.57 31.24 10.54
N LYS A 147 -20.26 30.39 9.78
CA LYS A 147 -21.66 30.64 9.38
C LYS A 147 -22.58 30.78 10.60
N ALA A 148 -22.41 29.95 11.63
CA ALA A 148 -23.24 29.93 12.80
C ALA A 148 -22.96 31.07 13.79
N LYS A 149 -21.70 31.48 13.96
CA LYS A 149 -21.21 32.35 15.04
C LYS A 149 -20.46 33.60 14.58
N GLY A 150 -20.30 33.77 13.25
CA GLY A 150 -19.57 34.91 12.65
C GLY A 150 -18.04 34.77 12.70
N LYS A 151 -17.50 34.13 13.72
CA LYS A 151 -16.06 33.89 13.90
C LYS A 151 -15.77 32.65 14.75
N ILE A 152 -14.54 32.17 14.72
CA ILE A 152 -14.08 31.07 15.60
C ILE A 152 -13.38 31.69 16.81
N VAL A 153 -13.90 31.38 17.98
CA VAL A 153 -13.28 31.67 19.28
C VAL A 153 -13.05 30.33 19.99
N LEU A 154 -11.82 29.84 20.00
CA LEU A 154 -11.49 28.50 20.51
C LEU A 154 -11.99 28.27 21.95
N LYS A 155 -11.99 29.31 22.81
CA LYS A 155 -12.54 29.24 24.16
C LYS A 155 -14.03 28.87 24.13
N GLN A 156 -14.84 29.54 23.30
CA GLN A 156 -16.29 29.26 23.19
C GLN A 156 -16.55 27.87 22.60
N VAL A 157 -15.70 27.43 21.66
CA VAL A 157 -15.79 26.07 21.13
C VAL A 157 -15.49 25.05 22.22
N ASN A 158 -14.44 25.25 23.03
CA ASN A 158 -14.13 24.36 24.15
C ASN A 158 -15.27 24.33 25.21
N GLU A 159 -15.91 25.47 25.49
CA GLU A 159 -17.10 25.55 26.35
C GLU A 159 -18.25 24.72 25.78
N ALA A 160 -18.53 24.84 24.47
CA ALA A 160 -19.57 24.05 23.80
C ALA A 160 -19.27 22.56 23.81
N LEU A 161 -18.01 22.18 23.71
CA LEU A 161 -17.55 20.78 23.78
C LEU A 161 -17.53 20.24 25.21
N GLY A 162 -17.55 21.09 26.23
CA GLY A 162 -17.38 20.72 27.64
C GLY A 162 -15.94 20.33 27.97
N THR A 163 -14.95 21.01 27.34
CA THR A 163 -13.52 20.74 27.53
C THR A 163 -12.79 21.92 28.15
N ALA A 164 -11.52 21.74 28.54
CA ALA A 164 -10.74 22.78 29.22
C ALA A 164 -10.63 24.08 28.41
N THR A 165 -10.82 25.23 29.06
CA THR A 165 -10.86 26.57 28.45
C THR A 165 -9.63 27.41 28.74
N ASN A 166 -8.70 26.93 29.58
CA ASN A 166 -7.56 27.66 30.12
C ASN A 166 -6.23 27.38 29.39
N GLY A 167 -6.27 27.29 28.09
CA GLY A 167 -5.12 27.05 27.19
C GLY A 167 -5.08 25.66 26.61
N GLY A 168 -4.86 25.56 25.32
CA GLY A 168 -4.89 24.29 24.58
C GLY A 168 -6.30 23.77 24.34
N GLY A 169 -6.68 22.71 24.98
CA GLY A 169 -8.01 22.08 24.81
C GLY A 169 -8.25 21.44 23.45
N VAL A 170 -9.38 20.74 23.33
CA VAL A 170 -9.73 19.97 22.12
C VAL A 170 -9.93 20.87 20.90
N ALA A 171 -10.56 22.05 21.09
CA ALA A 171 -10.75 22.98 19.97
C ALA A 171 -9.44 23.44 19.35
N SER A 172 -8.36 23.64 20.14
CA SER A 172 -7.05 23.96 19.63
C SER A 172 -6.45 22.80 18.84
N ALA A 173 -6.57 21.57 19.37
CA ALA A 173 -6.04 20.38 18.70
C ALA A 173 -6.74 20.07 17.35
N CYS A 174 -8.05 20.33 17.27
CA CYS A 174 -8.84 19.95 16.10
C CYS A 174 -9.05 21.10 15.10
N LEU A 175 -9.10 22.35 15.55
CA LEU A 175 -9.55 23.48 14.73
C LEU A 175 -8.54 24.61 14.56
N SER A 176 -7.42 24.63 15.29
CA SER A 176 -6.40 25.69 15.11
C SER A 176 -5.72 25.59 13.76
N LEU A 177 -5.49 26.73 13.12
CA LEU A 177 -4.72 26.83 11.85
C LEU A 177 -3.23 26.64 12.07
N ASP A 178 -2.73 26.87 13.29
CA ASP A 178 -1.31 26.72 13.65
C ASP A 178 -0.91 25.25 13.87
N LYS A 179 -1.90 24.34 13.90
CA LYS A 179 -1.61 22.91 14.05
C LYS A 179 -1.24 22.29 12.70
N THR A 180 -0.04 21.76 12.64
CA THR A 180 0.46 20.98 11.50
C THR A 180 -0.18 19.59 11.42
N GLU A 181 -0.61 19.04 12.57
CA GLU A 181 -1.26 17.73 12.68
C GLU A 181 -2.53 17.84 13.52
N PRO A 182 -3.63 18.37 12.96
CA PRO A 182 -4.89 18.42 13.69
C PRO A 182 -5.46 17.02 13.92
N THR A 183 -6.21 16.87 15.00
CA THR A 183 -6.90 15.62 15.34
C THR A 183 -8.39 15.70 14.99
N MET A 184 -9.01 14.55 14.73
CA MET A 184 -10.44 14.48 14.49
C MET A 184 -11.22 14.54 15.81
N LEU A 185 -12.36 15.25 15.83
CA LEU A 185 -13.29 15.23 16.94
C LEU A 185 -13.86 13.81 17.16
N THR A 186 -14.17 13.45 18.41
CA THR A 186 -14.98 12.26 18.66
C THR A 186 -16.42 12.49 18.22
N LYS A 187 -17.18 11.40 18.04
CA LYS A 187 -18.61 11.48 17.68
C LYS A 187 -19.39 12.36 18.64
N GLU A 188 -19.21 12.15 19.94
CA GLU A 188 -19.88 12.90 21.01
C GLU A 188 -19.55 14.39 20.95
N MET A 189 -18.29 14.74 20.74
CA MET A 189 -17.85 16.13 20.62
C MET A 189 -18.43 16.79 19.37
N TYR A 190 -18.43 16.06 18.25
CA TYR A 190 -19.02 16.58 17.01
C TYR A 190 -20.53 16.84 17.16
N GLN A 191 -21.29 15.96 17.80
CA GLN A 191 -22.71 16.13 18.07
C GLN A 191 -23.01 17.33 18.99
N LYS A 192 -22.16 17.56 20.00
CA LYS A 192 -22.25 18.79 20.83
C LYS A 192 -22.04 20.03 19.97
N LEU A 193 -21.04 19.98 19.08
CA LEU A 193 -20.76 21.10 18.19
C LEU A 193 -21.90 21.33 17.19
N GLN A 194 -22.49 20.27 16.62
CA GLN A 194 -23.70 20.36 15.77
C GLN A 194 -24.85 21.07 16.51
N SER A 195 -25.10 20.66 17.75
CA SER A 195 -26.14 21.27 18.56
C SER A 195 -25.88 22.76 18.83
N TRP A 196 -24.63 23.15 19.06
CA TRP A 196 -24.24 24.53 19.30
C TRP A 196 -24.29 25.39 18.02
N CYS A 197 -24.04 24.80 16.83
CA CYS A 197 -23.99 25.46 15.55
C CYS A 197 -25.31 25.50 14.79
N LYS A 198 -26.42 24.98 15.34
CA LYS A 198 -27.73 24.98 14.63
C LYS A 198 -28.07 26.35 14.05
N PRO A 199 -28.65 26.41 12.79
CA PRO A 199 -29.01 25.29 11.90
C PRO A 199 -27.88 24.80 10.97
N TYR A 200 -26.64 25.22 11.21
CA TYR A 200 -25.45 24.87 10.44
C TYR A 200 -24.79 23.58 10.98
N LEU A 201 -23.71 23.13 10.32
CA LEU A 201 -22.98 21.90 10.63
C LEU A 201 -23.88 20.66 10.52
N THR A 202 -24.50 20.49 9.36
CA THR A 202 -25.58 19.53 9.12
C THR A 202 -25.12 18.13 8.73
N LYS A 203 -23.88 17.96 8.23
CA LYS A 203 -23.36 16.62 7.92
C LYS A 203 -23.36 15.71 9.15
N GLU A 204 -23.79 14.47 9.00
CA GLU A 204 -23.70 13.49 10.07
C GLU A 204 -22.22 13.08 10.32
N TYR A 205 -21.91 12.75 11.57
CA TYR A 205 -20.55 12.34 11.93
C TYR A 205 -20.04 11.14 11.12
N GLU A 206 -20.92 10.19 10.86
CA GLU A 206 -20.58 8.97 10.09
C GLU A 206 -20.27 9.29 8.61
N GLU A 207 -20.97 10.26 8.05
CA GLU A 207 -20.68 10.77 6.69
C GLU A 207 -19.30 11.43 6.66
N LEU A 208 -19.03 12.32 7.61
CA LEU A 208 -17.75 12.99 7.73
C LEU A 208 -16.58 12.00 7.95
N ARG A 209 -16.84 10.98 8.79
CA ARG A 209 -15.88 9.91 9.05
C ARG A 209 -15.62 9.07 7.80
N LYS A 210 -16.64 8.78 7.03
CA LYS A 210 -16.53 8.04 5.77
C LYS A 210 -15.71 8.82 4.75
N GLU A 211 -15.98 10.11 4.55
CA GLU A 211 -15.18 10.99 3.68
C GLU A 211 -13.70 10.97 4.10
N TYR A 212 -13.42 11.08 5.39
CA TYR A 212 -12.05 11.01 5.91
C TYR A 212 -11.37 9.66 5.58
N GLU A 213 -12.08 8.55 5.83
CA GLU A 213 -11.54 7.22 5.56
C GLU A 213 -11.34 6.95 4.07
N GLU A 214 -12.19 7.52 3.19
CA GLU A 214 -12.04 7.40 1.74
C GLU A 214 -10.83 8.19 1.22
N LEU A 215 -10.58 9.35 1.79
CA LEU A 215 -9.47 10.22 1.38
C LEU A 215 -8.12 9.73 1.89
N ARG A 216 -8.03 9.19 3.09
CA ARG A 216 -6.76 8.79 3.67
C ARG A 216 -6.20 7.51 3.03
N ARG A 217 -4.88 7.42 2.96
CA ARG A 217 -4.19 6.18 2.59
C ARG A 217 -4.50 5.08 3.61
N PRO A 218 -4.92 3.87 3.17
CA PRO A 218 -5.12 2.76 4.08
C PRO A 218 -3.78 2.32 4.70
N PHE A 219 -3.75 2.28 6.03
CA PHE A 219 -2.66 1.66 6.77
C PHE A 219 -3.16 1.15 8.10
N LYS A 220 -3.30 -0.18 8.23
CA LYS A 220 -3.75 -0.83 9.45
C LYS A 220 -2.87 -2.03 9.77
N ASN A 221 -1.84 -1.83 10.56
CA ASN A 221 -0.87 -2.85 10.95
C ASN A 221 -1.46 -3.84 11.99
N LYS A 222 -2.39 -4.69 11.54
CA LYS A 222 -3.04 -5.71 12.40
C LYS A 222 -2.09 -6.83 12.84
N PHE A 223 -0.99 -7.02 12.13
CA PHE A 223 -0.02 -8.09 12.38
C PHE A 223 1.15 -7.63 13.26
N ASN A 224 1.12 -6.38 13.72
CA ASN A 224 2.21 -5.77 14.48
C ASN A 224 3.58 -5.91 13.79
N LEU A 225 3.61 -5.74 12.46
CA LEU A 225 4.82 -5.85 11.66
C LEU A 225 5.75 -4.66 11.94
N GLN A 226 7.04 -4.94 11.85
CA GLN A 226 8.11 -3.95 11.93
C GLN A 226 8.90 -3.95 10.61
N GLU A 227 9.94 -3.12 10.48
CA GLU A 227 10.76 -3.04 9.26
C GLU A 227 11.46 -4.34 8.88
N VAL A 228 11.65 -5.23 9.84
CA VAL A 228 12.14 -6.59 9.59
C VAL A 228 10.96 -7.55 9.60
N LEU A 229 10.66 -8.10 8.43
CA LEU A 229 9.54 -9.00 8.18
C LEU A 229 10.04 -10.44 8.24
N ASN A 230 9.70 -11.16 9.31
CA ASN A 230 10.12 -12.55 9.51
C ASN A 230 9.06 -13.51 8.96
N PHE A 231 9.18 -13.86 7.69
CA PHE A 231 8.31 -14.81 7.00
C PHE A 231 9.16 -15.87 6.31
N SER A 232 8.95 -17.13 6.66
CA SER A 232 9.69 -18.24 6.02
C SER A 232 9.35 -18.34 4.54
N ASN A 233 10.34 -18.72 3.73
CA ASN A 233 10.10 -19.06 2.35
C ASN A 233 9.30 -20.37 2.25
N GLU A 234 8.08 -20.31 1.68
CA GLU A 234 7.19 -21.47 1.58
C GLU A 234 7.72 -22.58 0.66
N GLN A 235 8.52 -22.23 -0.35
CA GLN A 235 9.15 -23.23 -1.23
C GLN A 235 10.07 -24.18 -0.47
N ALA A 236 10.77 -23.70 0.55
CA ALA A 236 11.66 -24.52 1.37
C ALA A 236 10.90 -25.55 2.23
N LYS A 237 9.60 -25.29 2.53
CA LYS A 237 8.78 -26.12 3.40
C LYS A 237 7.85 -27.11 2.68
N THR A 238 7.40 -26.79 1.47
CA THR A 238 6.30 -27.52 0.80
C THR A 238 6.74 -28.32 -0.41
N GLY A 239 8.03 -28.30 -0.79
CA GLY A 239 8.45 -28.79 -2.10
C GLY A 239 7.82 -27.93 -3.20
N ALA A 240 8.19 -28.14 -4.45
CA ALA A 240 7.75 -27.31 -5.58
C ALA A 240 6.22 -27.47 -5.84
N LYS A 241 5.39 -26.83 -5.00
CA LYS A 241 3.92 -26.81 -5.19
C LYS A 241 3.53 -26.05 -6.45
N TYR A 242 4.38 -25.12 -6.88
CA TYR A 242 4.18 -24.34 -8.10
C TYR A 242 5.46 -24.39 -8.94
N ASP A 243 5.31 -24.57 -10.24
CA ASP A 243 6.41 -24.59 -11.21
C ASP A 243 6.86 -23.14 -11.51
N HIS A 244 7.46 -22.52 -10.49
CA HIS A 244 8.01 -21.17 -10.55
C HIS A 244 9.16 -21.03 -9.56
N ASP A 245 10.25 -20.39 -9.98
CA ASP A 245 11.51 -20.31 -9.22
C ASP A 245 11.44 -19.50 -7.93
N THR A 246 10.56 -18.50 -7.86
CA THR A 246 10.55 -17.50 -6.80
C THR A 246 9.13 -17.21 -6.28
N VAL A 247 8.47 -18.23 -5.70
CA VAL A 247 7.12 -18.05 -5.13
C VAL A 247 7.20 -17.23 -3.84
N LYS A 248 6.46 -16.11 -3.77
CA LYS A 248 6.36 -15.30 -2.54
C LYS A 248 5.48 -15.98 -1.49
N PRO A 249 5.77 -15.84 -0.18
CA PRO A 249 4.94 -16.40 0.88
C PRO A 249 3.53 -15.80 0.88
N GLU A 250 2.51 -16.66 0.93
CA GLU A 250 1.11 -16.23 1.03
C GLU A 250 0.87 -15.37 2.28
N THR A 251 1.50 -15.73 3.39
CA THR A 251 1.37 -15.02 4.67
C THR A 251 1.96 -13.61 4.62
N LEU A 252 3.11 -13.42 4.00
CA LEU A 252 3.72 -12.10 3.79
C LEU A 252 2.83 -11.24 2.88
N THR A 253 2.48 -11.76 1.70
CA THR A 253 1.66 -11.04 0.71
C THR A 253 0.31 -10.65 1.31
N ARG A 254 -0.35 -11.56 2.03
CA ARG A 254 -1.59 -11.31 2.74
C ARG A 254 -1.45 -10.18 3.76
N ALA A 255 -0.37 -10.17 4.53
CA ALA A 255 -0.13 -9.15 5.53
C ALA A 255 0.02 -7.75 4.91
N LEU A 256 0.74 -7.63 3.79
CA LEU A 256 0.90 -6.37 3.06
C LEU A 256 -0.45 -5.87 2.49
N ILE A 257 -1.24 -6.77 1.87
CA ILE A 257 -2.57 -6.46 1.32
C ILE A 257 -3.50 -5.94 2.41
N LEU A 258 -3.62 -6.67 3.53
CA LEU A 258 -4.52 -6.29 4.62
C LEU A 258 -4.10 -5.02 5.36
N THR A 259 -2.79 -4.72 5.36
CA THR A 259 -2.28 -3.50 6.00
C THR A 259 -2.56 -2.26 5.14
N CYS A 260 -2.44 -2.36 3.81
CA CYS A 260 -2.40 -1.20 2.92
C CYS A 260 -3.57 -1.11 1.93
N SER A 261 -4.63 -1.89 2.11
CA SER A 261 -5.83 -1.82 1.27
C SER A 261 -7.12 -2.11 2.04
N ARG A 262 -8.25 -1.72 1.46
CA ARG A 262 -9.61 -2.02 1.94
C ARG A 262 -10.25 -3.14 1.12
N GLU A 263 -11.35 -3.71 1.60
CA GLU A 263 -12.18 -4.59 0.78
C GLU A 263 -12.67 -3.83 -0.47
N ASN A 264 -12.69 -4.53 -1.60
CA ASN A 264 -13.00 -4.03 -2.95
C ASN A 264 -11.97 -3.08 -3.58
N ASP A 265 -10.90 -2.69 -2.87
CA ASP A 265 -9.79 -1.94 -3.48
C ASP A 265 -9.17 -2.72 -4.65
N LEU A 266 -8.65 -1.98 -5.64
CA LEU A 266 -7.97 -2.55 -6.79
C LEU A 266 -6.47 -2.72 -6.50
N VAL A 267 -6.02 -3.96 -6.58
CA VAL A 267 -4.61 -4.36 -6.50
C VAL A 267 -4.07 -4.62 -7.90
N ILE A 268 -3.05 -3.88 -8.31
CA ILE A 268 -2.32 -4.13 -9.57
C ILE A 268 -1.07 -4.95 -9.25
N VAL A 269 -0.88 -6.00 -10.04
CA VAL A 269 0.28 -6.91 -9.94
C VAL A 269 1.03 -6.91 -11.27
N PRO A 270 2.04 -6.03 -11.43
CA PRO A 270 2.77 -5.87 -12.70
C PRO A 270 3.49 -7.12 -13.20
N PHE A 271 3.90 -8.00 -12.27
CA PHE A 271 4.68 -9.21 -12.55
C PHE A 271 4.08 -10.36 -11.75
N SER A 272 3.01 -10.98 -12.28
CA SER A 272 2.21 -11.90 -11.45
C SER A 272 2.87 -13.26 -11.19
N GLY A 273 3.81 -13.69 -12.01
CA GLY A 273 4.58 -14.92 -11.85
C GLY A 273 3.73 -16.12 -11.41
N SER A 274 3.98 -16.64 -10.22
CA SER A 274 3.22 -17.75 -9.62
C SER A 274 1.80 -17.38 -9.15
N GLY A 275 1.43 -16.09 -9.16
CA GLY A 275 0.09 -15.60 -8.82
C GLY A 275 -0.21 -15.47 -7.32
N THR A 276 0.79 -15.41 -6.46
CA THR A 276 0.56 -15.26 -5.01
C THR A 276 -0.23 -14.00 -4.70
N GLU A 277 0.17 -12.86 -5.28
CA GLU A 277 -0.43 -11.55 -5.06
C GLU A 277 -1.87 -11.51 -5.56
N CYS A 278 -2.15 -12.06 -6.75
CA CYS A 278 -3.49 -12.17 -7.32
C CYS A 278 -4.40 -13.06 -6.46
N ALA A 279 -3.90 -14.24 -6.05
CA ALA A 279 -4.64 -15.18 -5.23
C ALA A 279 -4.96 -14.62 -3.84
N MET A 280 -3.99 -13.96 -3.18
CA MET A 280 -4.19 -13.37 -1.87
C MET A 280 -5.09 -12.13 -1.94
N SER A 281 -5.04 -11.34 -3.02
CA SER A 281 -6.00 -10.25 -3.25
C SER A 281 -7.43 -10.78 -3.32
N ALA A 282 -7.67 -11.82 -4.11
CA ALA A 282 -8.97 -12.48 -4.18
C ALA A 282 -9.43 -13.03 -2.82
N LYS A 283 -8.54 -13.71 -2.08
CA LYS A 283 -8.83 -14.29 -0.77
C LYS A 283 -9.28 -13.24 0.25
N GLU A 284 -8.68 -12.08 0.21
CA GLU A 284 -8.97 -10.98 1.12
C GLU A 284 -10.03 -10.02 0.57
N LYS A 285 -10.81 -10.44 -0.44
CA LYS A 285 -11.89 -9.66 -1.06
C LYS A 285 -11.43 -8.33 -1.68
N ARG A 286 -10.21 -8.29 -2.23
CA ARG A 286 -9.73 -7.21 -3.08
C ARG A 286 -9.92 -7.59 -4.54
N ASN A 287 -10.23 -6.62 -5.38
CA ASN A 287 -10.13 -6.82 -6.82
C ASN A 287 -8.66 -6.82 -7.23
N PHE A 288 -8.32 -7.57 -8.27
CA PHE A 288 -6.97 -7.54 -8.81
C PHE A 288 -6.95 -7.48 -10.33
N ILE A 289 -5.84 -6.96 -10.86
CA ILE A 289 -5.44 -7.11 -12.26
C ILE A 289 -3.96 -7.47 -12.25
N GLY A 290 -3.63 -8.63 -12.81
CA GLY A 290 -2.25 -9.11 -12.94
C GLY A 290 -1.76 -9.04 -14.37
N TYR A 291 -0.45 -8.88 -14.54
CA TYR A 291 0.26 -8.93 -15.82
C TYR A 291 1.38 -9.94 -15.75
N GLU A 292 1.56 -10.70 -16.82
CA GLU A 292 2.61 -11.70 -16.93
C GLU A 292 2.92 -11.97 -18.42
N ILE A 293 4.16 -11.85 -18.79
CA ILE A 293 4.59 -12.04 -20.20
C ILE A 293 4.64 -13.52 -20.59
N THR A 294 4.92 -14.41 -19.66
CA THR A 294 5.02 -15.86 -19.90
C THR A 294 3.65 -16.49 -19.84
N GLU A 295 3.16 -17.03 -20.94
CA GLU A 295 1.82 -17.65 -21.03
C GLU A 295 1.59 -18.72 -19.96
N LYS A 296 2.58 -19.60 -19.72
CA LYS A 296 2.53 -20.64 -18.70
C LYS A 296 2.26 -20.05 -17.31
N HIS A 297 2.98 -18.99 -16.94
CA HIS A 297 2.85 -18.36 -15.65
C HIS A 297 1.56 -17.54 -15.55
N ALA A 298 1.15 -16.85 -16.61
CA ALA A 298 -0.12 -16.14 -16.65
C ALA A 298 -1.30 -17.09 -16.42
N LYS A 299 -1.29 -18.25 -17.07
CA LYS A 299 -2.31 -19.31 -16.87
C LYS A 299 -2.30 -19.84 -15.44
N MET A 300 -1.12 -20.17 -14.90
CA MET A 300 -0.96 -20.66 -13.54
C MET A 300 -1.46 -19.63 -12.51
N SER A 301 -1.09 -18.36 -12.66
CA SER A 301 -1.52 -17.25 -11.81
C SER A 301 -3.05 -17.09 -11.82
N GLN A 302 -3.67 -17.11 -13.01
CA GLN A 302 -5.12 -17.03 -13.13
C GLN A 302 -5.83 -18.25 -12.52
N GLU A 303 -5.33 -19.46 -12.75
CA GLU A 303 -5.90 -20.68 -12.18
C GLU A 303 -5.85 -20.67 -10.64
N ARG A 304 -4.73 -20.20 -10.08
CA ARG A 304 -4.56 -20.07 -8.63
C ARG A 304 -5.57 -19.09 -8.02
N ALA A 305 -5.76 -17.93 -8.64
CA ALA A 305 -6.76 -16.96 -8.21
C ALA A 305 -8.20 -17.48 -8.39
N ASN A 306 -8.48 -18.18 -9.49
CA ASN A 306 -9.80 -18.75 -9.76
C ASN A 306 -10.21 -19.82 -8.75
N LYS A 307 -9.27 -20.60 -8.19
CA LYS A 307 -9.57 -21.55 -7.11
C LYS A 307 -10.13 -20.84 -5.90
N ILE A 308 -9.50 -19.74 -5.50
CA ILE A 308 -9.96 -18.91 -4.36
C ILE A 308 -11.34 -18.29 -4.63
N LEU A 309 -11.53 -17.73 -5.84
CA LEU A 309 -12.79 -17.07 -6.21
C LEU A 309 -13.99 -18.04 -6.28
N LYS A 310 -13.73 -19.35 -6.47
CA LYS A 310 -14.76 -20.40 -6.51
C LYS A 310 -15.05 -21.03 -5.15
N GLU A 311 -14.18 -20.85 -4.16
CA GLU A 311 -14.42 -21.32 -2.81
C GLU A 311 -15.61 -20.56 -2.22
N PRO A 312 -16.65 -21.25 -1.73
CA PRO A 312 -17.76 -20.58 -1.07
C PRO A 312 -17.21 -19.84 0.16
N THR A 313 -17.54 -18.58 0.29
CA THR A 313 -17.27 -17.80 1.52
C THR A 313 -18.03 -18.49 2.65
N LEU A 314 -17.34 -19.25 3.47
CA LEU A 314 -17.89 -19.69 4.76
C LEU A 314 -18.09 -18.44 5.60
N PHE A 315 -19.35 -18.13 5.87
CA PHE A 315 -19.81 -17.02 6.71
C PHE A 315 -19.35 -17.18 8.16
#